data_e06e142692ef36abe1f20181d0d33cf2
#
_entry.id   e06e142692ef36abe1f20181d0d33cf2
#
_cell.length_a   1.000
_cell.length_b   1.000
_cell.length_c   1.000
_cell.angle_alpha   90.00
_cell.angle_beta   90.00
_cell.angle_gamma   90.00
#
_symmetry.space_group_name_H-M   'P 1'
#
loop_
_entity.id
_entity.type
_entity.pdbx_description
1 polymer ?
#
loop_
_entity_poly.entity_id
_entity_poly.type
_entity_poly.pdbx_seq_one_letter_code
_entity_poly.pdbx_strand_id
1 'polypeptide(L)'
;MASLVPTRPIVIDTREQTPWTFPDGIKTVRRGIHFGDYTLDGLDEIVAIERKSAMDMIGCVGQSRSRFEKHLYGLADLPFAHVIIECSMRALCETCSKTGVNVSSLVGTIIAWQAATGVHFWTPDDRRFATALAVRILFHSEKKWDQKLAQVGVGQNTPLHLVGEPTRLLSEAVDEYRGGSTLPPR
;
A
#
# COMPACT_ATOMS: atom_id res chain seq x y z
N MET A 1 -15.29 21.21 8.18
CA MET A 1 -14.32 20.15 8.51
C MET A 1 -13.34 20.04 7.35
N ALA A 2 -12.03 19.98 7.59
CA ALA A 2 -11.06 19.78 6.52
C ALA A 2 -11.34 18.43 5.84
N SER A 3 -11.32 18.42 4.50
CA SER A 3 -11.51 17.22 3.72
C SER A 3 -10.32 16.25 3.98
N LEU A 4 -10.61 15.01 4.35
CA LEU A 4 -9.61 13.96 4.58
C LEU A 4 -9.36 13.17 3.27
N VAL A 5 -9.10 13.89 2.19
CA VAL A 5 -8.75 13.32 0.87
C VAL A 5 -7.38 13.82 0.44
N PRO A 6 -6.62 13.01 -0.32
CA PRO A 6 -5.32 13.44 -0.80
C PRO A 6 -5.43 14.65 -1.74
N THR A 7 -4.39 15.46 -1.78
CA THR A 7 -4.31 16.63 -2.68
C THR A 7 -3.77 16.21 -4.04
N ARG A 8 -2.90 15.20 -4.09
CA ARG A 8 -2.40 14.60 -5.32
C ARG A 8 -3.42 13.65 -5.94
N PRO A 9 -3.46 13.53 -7.27
CA PRO A 9 -4.28 12.53 -7.93
C PRO A 9 -3.94 11.11 -7.44
N ILE A 10 -4.97 10.28 -7.26
CA ILE A 10 -4.76 8.85 -7.04
C ILE A 10 -4.41 8.20 -8.38
N VAL A 11 -3.28 7.54 -8.44
CA VAL A 11 -2.87 6.74 -9.59
C VAL A 11 -3.45 5.34 -9.46
N ILE A 12 -4.08 4.87 -10.54
CA ILE A 12 -4.62 3.52 -10.66
C ILE A 12 -3.74 2.79 -11.68
N ASP A 13 -3.19 1.64 -11.31
CA ASP A 13 -2.39 0.83 -12.24
C ASP A 13 -3.22 0.40 -13.46
N THR A 14 -2.61 0.44 -14.64
CA THR A 14 -3.28 0.02 -15.88
C THR A 14 -3.59 -1.47 -15.90
N ARG A 15 -2.90 -2.29 -15.10
CA ARG A 15 -3.14 -3.74 -14.96
C ARG A 15 -4.30 -4.07 -14.02
N GLU A 16 -4.77 -3.10 -13.19
CA GLU A 16 -5.93 -3.30 -12.33
C GLU A 16 -7.22 -3.38 -13.17
N GLN A 17 -7.83 -4.56 -13.18
CA GLN A 17 -8.99 -4.87 -14.04
C GLN A 17 -10.32 -4.46 -13.40
N THR A 18 -10.37 -4.41 -12.07
CA THR A 18 -11.58 -4.07 -11.31
C THR A 18 -11.32 -2.92 -10.34
N PRO A 19 -10.94 -1.73 -10.85
CA PRO A 19 -10.53 -0.62 -10.00
C PRO A 19 -11.66 -0.13 -9.11
N TRP A 20 -11.28 0.46 -7.98
CA TRP A 20 -12.23 1.16 -7.10
C TRP A 20 -12.79 2.40 -7.80
N THR A 21 -14.06 2.68 -7.50
CA THR A 21 -14.70 3.94 -7.89
C THR A 21 -14.58 4.91 -6.71
N PHE A 22 -13.83 5.97 -6.90
CA PHE A 22 -13.62 6.99 -5.88
C PHE A 22 -14.76 8.01 -5.88
N PRO A 23 -15.08 8.61 -4.72
CA PRO A 23 -16.09 9.69 -4.63
C PRO A 23 -15.75 10.89 -5.54
N ASP A 24 -16.79 11.64 -5.92
CA ASP A 24 -16.65 12.88 -6.66
C ASP A 24 -15.69 13.85 -5.95
N GLY A 25 -14.88 14.55 -6.73
CA GLY A 25 -13.87 15.49 -6.24
C GLY A 25 -12.49 14.87 -5.96
N ILE A 26 -12.35 13.53 -5.97
CA ILE A 26 -11.06 12.86 -5.93
C ILE A 26 -10.54 12.70 -7.37
N LYS A 27 -9.41 13.35 -7.67
CA LYS A 27 -8.77 13.21 -8.98
C LYS A 27 -8.12 11.84 -9.10
N THR A 28 -8.29 11.21 -10.25
CA THR A 28 -7.66 9.92 -10.57
C THR A 28 -6.93 9.98 -11.90
N VAL A 29 -5.86 9.22 -12.03
CA VAL A 29 -5.06 9.04 -13.25
C VAL A 29 -4.81 7.55 -13.45
N ARG A 30 -4.85 7.05 -14.69
CA ARG A 30 -4.46 5.68 -15.02
C ARG A 30 -3.10 5.67 -15.72
N ARG A 31 -2.13 5.01 -15.10
CA ARG A 31 -0.81 4.72 -15.69
C ARG A 31 -0.17 3.50 -15.03
N GLY A 32 0.87 2.95 -15.63
CA GLY A 32 1.65 1.88 -15.00
C GLY A 32 2.36 2.38 -13.75
N ILE A 33 2.37 1.56 -12.70
CA ILE A 33 3.16 1.76 -11.47
C ILE A 33 4.01 0.52 -11.22
N HIS A 34 5.07 0.68 -10.44
CA HIS A 34 6.01 -0.42 -10.21
C HIS A 34 5.45 -1.44 -9.21
N PHE A 35 4.94 -0.97 -8.07
CA PHE A 35 4.37 -1.81 -7.03
C PHE A 35 2.94 -1.39 -6.68
N GLY A 36 2.11 -2.40 -6.37
CA GLY A 36 0.71 -2.22 -5.97
C GLY A 36 -0.22 -1.90 -7.12
N ASP A 37 -1.46 -1.61 -6.78
CA ASP A 37 -2.55 -1.26 -7.70
C ASP A 37 -2.90 0.23 -7.62
N TYR A 38 -2.57 0.89 -6.49
CA TYR A 38 -2.85 2.32 -6.24
C TYR A 38 -1.67 3.00 -5.56
N THR A 39 -1.42 4.24 -5.98
CA THR A 39 -0.48 5.16 -5.34
C THR A 39 -0.97 6.60 -5.49
N LEU A 40 -0.15 7.58 -5.12
CA LEU A 40 -0.37 8.99 -5.40
C LEU A 40 0.60 9.50 -6.46
N ASP A 41 0.14 10.42 -7.30
CA ASP A 41 0.97 10.97 -8.36
C ASP A 41 2.22 11.67 -7.80
N GLY A 42 3.39 11.23 -8.29
CA GLY A 42 4.69 11.65 -7.78
C GLY A 42 5.12 11.02 -6.45
N LEU A 43 4.39 10.02 -5.91
CA LEU A 43 4.75 9.31 -4.68
C LEU A 43 4.84 7.78 -4.89
N ASP A 44 5.22 7.34 -6.08
CA ASP A 44 5.30 5.92 -6.47
C ASP A 44 6.27 5.12 -5.61
N GLU A 45 7.36 5.74 -5.17
CA GLU A 45 8.38 5.13 -4.32
C GLU A 45 8.12 5.37 -2.82
N ILE A 46 6.97 5.93 -2.47
CA ILE A 46 6.65 6.34 -1.11
C ILE A 46 5.45 5.58 -0.56
N VAL A 47 4.38 5.47 -1.34
CA VAL A 47 3.16 4.80 -0.91
C VAL A 47 2.62 3.89 -2.00
N ALA A 48 2.22 2.68 -1.62
CA ALA A 48 1.47 1.79 -2.49
C ALA A 48 0.41 1.00 -1.73
N ILE A 49 -0.70 0.74 -2.40
CA ILE A 49 -1.76 -0.14 -1.93
C ILE A 49 -1.94 -1.26 -2.96
N GLU A 50 -1.80 -2.48 -2.51
CA GLU A 50 -2.15 -3.69 -3.23
C GLU A 50 -3.57 -4.10 -2.86
N ARG A 51 -4.46 -4.25 -3.84
CA ARG A 51 -5.83 -4.71 -3.66
C ARG A 51 -5.93 -6.23 -3.83
N LYS A 52 -6.64 -6.88 -2.96
CA LYS A 52 -6.90 -8.32 -3.05
C LYS A 52 -8.37 -8.66 -2.85
N SER A 53 -8.93 -9.51 -3.68
CA SER A 53 -10.16 -10.21 -3.34
C SER A 53 -9.88 -11.31 -2.30
N ALA A 54 -10.93 -11.81 -1.64
CA ALA A 54 -10.79 -12.94 -0.72
C ALA A 54 -10.16 -14.17 -1.40
N MET A 55 -10.62 -14.49 -2.62
CA MET A 55 -10.12 -15.65 -3.37
C MET A 55 -8.65 -15.47 -3.79
N ASP A 56 -8.27 -14.28 -4.26
CA ASP A 56 -6.88 -13.99 -4.61
C ASP A 56 -5.96 -14.11 -3.40
N MET A 57 -6.41 -13.61 -2.23
CA MET A 57 -5.65 -13.72 -0.98
C MET A 57 -5.44 -15.18 -0.56
N ILE A 58 -6.49 -16.02 -0.65
CA ILE A 58 -6.40 -17.45 -0.36
C ILE A 58 -5.44 -18.12 -1.35
N GLY A 59 -5.51 -17.79 -2.64
CA GLY A 59 -4.57 -18.26 -3.66
C GLY A 59 -3.12 -17.86 -3.37
N CYS A 60 -2.90 -16.65 -2.83
CA CYS A 60 -1.57 -16.18 -2.43
C CYS A 60 -0.98 -16.99 -1.25
N VAL A 61 -1.80 -17.49 -0.34
CA VAL A 61 -1.33 -18.37 0.75
C VAL A 61 -1.01 -19.78 0.23
N GLY A 62 -1.69 -20.21 -0.82
CA GLY A 62 -1.52 -21.53 -1.46
C GLY A 62 -0.56 -21.52 -2.64
N GLN A 63 -1.09 -21.74 -3.83
CA GLN A 63 -0.33 -21.99 -5.07
C GLN A 63 0.54 -20.81 -5.53
N SER A 64 0.15 -19.57 -5.24
CA SER A 64 0.87 -18.37 -5.67
C SER A 64 1.78 -17.78 -4.59
N ARG A 65 2.06 -18.55 -3.52
CA ARG A 65 2.78 -18.08 -2.33
C ARG A 65 4.10 -17.40 -2.65
N SER A 66 5.02 -18.09 -3.29
CA SER A 66 6.37 -17.56 -3.57
C SER A 66 6.35 -16.30 -4.44
N ARG A 67 5.41 -16.22 -5.40
CA ARG A 67 5.24 -15.02 -6.23
C ARG A 67 4.74 -13.84 -5.42
N PHE A 68 3.77 -14.07 -4.53
CA PHE A 68 3.22 -13.01 -3.70
C PHE A 68 4.21 -12.57 -2.62
N GLU A 69 4.96 -13.48 -2.00
CA GLU A 69 6.05 -13.16 -1.08
C GLU A 69 7.09 -12.26 -1.74
N LYS A 70 7.54 -12.58 -2.96
CA LYS A 70 8.46 -11.72 -3.71
C LYS A 70 7.87 -10.32 -3.94
N HIS A 71 6.59 -10.24 -4.26
CA HIS A 71 5.89 -8.96 -4.44
C HIS A 71 5.81 -8.16 -3.12
N LEU A 72 5.51 -8.83 -1.99
CA LEU A 72 5.48 -8.20 -0.67
C LEU A 72 6.84 -7.63 -0.26
N TYR A 73 7.93 -8.34 -0.55
CA TYR A 73 9.27 -7.82 -0.28
C TYR A 73 9.59 -6.57 -1.12
N GLY A 74 9.11 -6.51 -2.36
CA GLY A 74 9.21 -5.28 -3.16
C GLY A 74 8.36 -4.13 -2.59
N LEU A 75 7.15 -4.42 -2.12
CA LEU A 75 6.31 -3.43 -1.42
C LEU A 75 6.97 -2.95 -0.12
N ALA A 76 7.66 -3.84 0.61
CA ALA A 76 8.33 -3.52 1.87
C ALA A 76 9.47 -2.49 1.72
N ASP A 77 9.94 -2.26 0.51
CA ASP A 77 10.91 -1.20 0.22
C ASP A 77 10.28 0.21 0.25
N LEU A 78 8.96 0.31 0.26
CA LEU A 78 8.24 1.59 0.32
C LEU A 78 7.95 1.99 1.78
N PRO A 79 8.09 3.29 2.14
CA PRO A 79 7.76 3.79 3.46
C PRO A 79 6.33 3.50 3.93
N PHE A 80 5.37 3.49 3.00
CA PHE A 80 3.96 3.23 3.31
C PHE A 80 3.40 2.17 2.36
N ALA A 81 3.52 0.90 2.77
CA ALA A 81 3.06 -0.25 1.98
C ALA A 81 1.85 -0.92 2.63
N HIS A 82 0.81 -1.13 1.84
CA HIS A 82 -0.45 -1.67 2.34
C HIS A 82 -1.02 -2.73 1.39
N VAL A 83 -1.64 -3.75 1.98
CA VAL A 83 -2.51 -4.71 1.29
C VAL A 83 -3.92 -4.55 1.83
N ILE A 84 -4.90 -4.33 0.97
CA ILE A 84 -6.32 -4.26 1.35
C ILE A 84 -7.05 -5.46 0.75
N ILE A 85 -7.56 -6.31 1.62
CA ILE A 85 -8.37 -7.48 1.27
C ILE A 85 -9.84 -7.07 1.37
N GLU A 86 -10.61 -7.13 0.27
CA GLU A 86 -11.97 -6.57 0.16
C GLU A 86 -13.03 -7.40 0.90
N CYS A 87 -12.75 -7.81 2.12
CA CYS A 87 -13.69 -8.49 3.01
C CYS A 87 -13.21 -8.45 4.46
N SER A 88 -14.11 -8.68 5.42
CA SER A 88 -13.71 -8.85 6.82
C SER A 88 -12.88 -10.12 7.01
N MET A 89 -12.06 -10.15 8.05
CA MET A 89 -11.29 -11.35 8.42
C MET A 89 -12.20 -12.58 8.62
N ARG A 90 -13.40 -12.38 9.17
CA ARG A 90 -14.40 -13.44 9.32
C ARG A 90 -14.81 -14.01 7.97
N ALA A 91 -15.23 -13.15 7.02
CA ALA A 91 -15.63 -13.56 5.69
C ALA A 91 -14.48 -14.24 4.91
N LEU A 92 -13.24 -13.76 5.10
CA LEU A 92 -12.05 -14.36 4.54
C LEU A 92 -11.86 -15.81 5.06
N CYS A 93 -11.97 -16.01 6.37
CA CYS A 93 -11.89 -17.33 7.00
C CYS A 93 -13.02 -18.29 6.55
N GLU A 94 -14.26 -17.77 6.47
CA GLU A 94 -15.41 -18.54 5.97
C GLU A 94 -15.24 -18.95 4.50
N THR A 95 -14.69 -18.06 3.67
CA THR A 95 -14.38 -18.38 2.27
C THR A 95 -13.26 -19.42 2.20
N CYS A 96 -12.21 -19.25 2.99
CA CYS A 96 -11.07 -20.15 3.06
C CYS A 96 -11.49 -21.57 3.43
N SER A 97 -12.38 -21.74 4.41
CA SER A 97 -12.86 -23.06 4.85
C SER A 97 -13.54 -23.88 3.74
N LYS A 98 -13.99 -23.23 2.67
CA LYS A 98 -14.63 -23.86 1.51
C LYS A 98 -13.65 -24.24 0.39
N THR A 99 -12.38 -23.87 0.52
CA THR A 99 -11.37 -24.06 -0.54
C THR A 99 -10.38 -25.18 -0.27
N GLY A 100 -10.48 -25.85 0.89
CA GLY A 100 -9.50 -26.86 1.33
C GLY A 100 -8.21 -26.27 1.91
N VAL A 101 -8.02 -24.96 1.90
CA VAL A 101 -6.90 -24.28 2.58
C VAL A 101 -7.20 -24.21 4.08
N ASN A 102 -6.21 -24.52 4.90
CA ASN A 102 -6.38 -24.45 6.35
C ASN A 102 -6.47 -22.99 6.83
N VAL A 103 -7.55 -22.66 7.56
CA VAL A 103 -7.80 -21.29 8.05
C VAL A 103 -6.69 -20.78 8.97
N SER A 104 -6.16 -21.64 9.87
CA SER A 104 -5.06 -21.25 10.75
C SER A 104 -3.79 -20.93 9.96
N SER A 105 -3.54 -21.68 8.87
CA SER A 105 -2.43 -21.40 7.95
C SER A 105 -2.61 -20.07 7.22
N LEU A 106 -3.84 -19.75 6.78
CA LEU A 106 -4.14 -18.46 6.16
C LEU A 106 -3.83 -17.31 7.12
N VAL A 107 -4.43 -17.32 8.31
CA VAL A 107 -4.26 -16.27 9.31
C VAL A 107 -2.80 -16.16 9.76
N GLY A 108 -2.17 -17.31 10.08
CA GLY A 108 -0.76 -17.35 10.48
C GLY A 108 0.18 -16.83 9.40
N THR A 109 -0.10 -17.11 8.13
CA THR A 109 0.70 -16.60 7.01
C THR A 109 0.58 -15.08 6.86
N ILE A 110 -0.63 -14.51 6.95
CA ILE A 110 -0.84 -13.05 6.90
C ILE A 110 -0.07 -12.37 8.04
N ILE A 111 -0.16 -12.89 9.27
CA ILE A 111 0.57 -12.37 10.43
C ILE A 111 2.08 -12.45 10.20
N ALA A 112 2.57 -13.60 9.71
CA ALA A 112 3.99 -13.81 9.44
C ALA A 112 4.51 -12.84 8.36
N TRP A 113 3.77 -12.63 7.29
CA TRP A 113 4.14 -11.66 6.25
C TRP A 113 4.19 -10.23 6.79
N GLN A 114 3.18 -9.83 7.55
CA GLN A 114 3.16 -8.50 8.18
C GLN A 114 4.35 -8.31 9.12
N ALA A 115 4.66 -9.30 9.95
CA ALA A 115 5.80 -9.24 10.86
C ALA A 115 7.16 -9.21 10.13
N ALA A 116 7.29 -9.96 9.02
CA ALA A 116 8.54 -10.06 8.26
C ALA A 116 8.80 -8.85 7.37
N THR A 117 7.76 -8.20 6.84
CA THR A 117 7.88 -7.17 5.80
C THR A 117 7.52 -5.76 6.29
N GLY A 118 6.78 -5.64 7.40
CA GLY A 118 6.20 -4.36 7.82
C GLY A 118 5.02 -3.88 6.96
N VAL A 119 4.67 -4.60 5.88
CA VAL A 119 3.52 -4.27 5.04
C VAL A 119 2.22 -4.45 5.84
N HIS A 120 1.38 -3.43 5.86
CA HIS A 120 0.13 -3.45 6.63
C HIS A 120 -0.99 -4.18 5.87
N PHE A 121 -1.61 -5.16 6.51
CA PHE A 121 -2.77 -5.87 5.97
C PHE A 121 -4.06 -5.36 6.61
N TRP A 122 -5.04 -5.05 5.76
CA TRP A 122 -6.34 -4.53 6.14
C TRP A 122 -7.44 -5.44 5.61
N THR A 123 -8.46 -5.66 6.44
CA THR A 123 -9.62 -6.49 6.11
C THR A 123 -10.90 -5.71 6.39
N PRO A 124 -11.21 -4.68 5.57
CA PRO A 124 -12.48 -3.95 5.66
C PRO A 124 -13.65 -4.88 5.33
N ASP A 125 -14.85 -4.53 5.82
CA ASP A 125 -16.01 -5.40 5.66
C ASP A 125 -16.42 -5.64 4.21
N ASP A 126 -16.30 -4.61 3.38
CA ASP A 126 -16.69 -4.66 1.97
C ASP A 126 -15.84 -3.73 1.09
N ARG A 127 -16.10 -3.78 -0.22
CA ARG A 127 -15.42 -2.97 -1.23
C ARG A 127 -15.63 -1.46 -1.02
N ARG A 128 -16.81 -1.02 -0.58
CA ARG A 128 -17.09 0.40 -0.31
C ARG A 128 -16.23 0.90 0.84
N PHE A 129 -16.15 0.12 1.90
CA PHE A 129 -15.28 0.46 3.03
C PHE A 129 -13.80 0.36 2.67
N ALA A 130 -13.40 -0.63 1.84
CA ALA A 130 -12.06 -0.73 1.29
C ALA A 130 -11.64 0.54 0.52
N THR A 131 -12.53 1.05 -0.34
CA THR A 131 -12.28 2.30 -1.08
C THR A 131 -12.11 3.50 -0.14
N ALA A 132 -12.99 3.64 0.85
CA ALA A 132 -12.91 4.73 1.83
C ALA A 132 -11.62 4.63 2.67
N LEU A 133 -11.23 3.42 3.05
CA LEU A 133 -9.98 3.16 3.77
C LEU A 133 -8.76 3.51 2.92
N ALA A 134 -8.74 3.13 1.63
CA ALA A 134 -7.67 3.47 0.71
C ALA A 134 -7.46 4.98 0.60
N VAL A 135 -8.55 5.76 0.46
CA VAL A 135 -8.47 7.24 0.43
C VAL A 135 -7.84 7.77 1.72
N ARG A 136 -8.20 7.22 2.88
CA ARG A 136 -7.64 7.65 4.18
C ARG A 136 -6.17 7.29 4.33
N ILE A 137 -5.79 6.09 3.91
CA ILE A 137 -4.39 5.65 3.90
C ILE A 137 -3.57 6.60 3.03
N LEU A 138 -3.98 6.84 1.79
CA LEU A 138 -3.27 7.72 0.86
C LEU A 138 -3.16 9.15 1.41
N PHE A 139 -4.25 9.71 1.95
CA PHE A 139 -4.23 11.03 2.58
C PHE A 139 -3.22 11.13 3.74
N HIS A 140 -3.21 10.15 4.65
CA HIS A 140 -2.30 10.18 5.79
C HIS A 140 -0.85 9.93 5.40
N SER A 141 -0.60 9.09 4.40
CA SER A 141 0.73 8.87 3.84
C SER A 141 1.27 10.13 3.18
N GLU A 142 0.47 10.80 2.34
CA GLU A 142 0.81 12.11 1.74
C GLU A 142 1.17 13.13 2.81
N LYS A 143 0.27 13.32 3.77
CA LYS A 143 0.48 14.29 4.87
C LYS A 143 1.75 14.01 5.67
N LYS A 144 2.01 12.75 5.99
CA LYS A 144 3.21 12.34 6.74
C LYS A 144 4.48 12.58 5.94
N TRP A 145 4.43 12.27 4.64
CA TRP A 145 5.54 12.50 3.74
C TRP A 145 5.84 13.98 3.54
N ASP A 146 4.82 14.82 3.29
CA ASP A 146 4.98 16.26 3.14
C ASP A 146 5.53 16.93 4.41
N GLN A 147 5.12 16.44 5.60
CA GLN A 147 5.70 16.88 6.87
C GLN A 147 7.20 16.55 6.97
N LYS A 148 7.61 15.37 6.49
CA LYS A 148 9.01 14.96 6.49
C LYS A 148 9.83 15.82 5.53
N LEU A 149 9.33 16.07 4.31
CA LEU A 149 9.97 16.96 3.35
C LEU A 149 10.15 18.37 3.91
N ALA A 150 9.15 18.92 4.60
CA ALA A 150 9.23 20.22 5.22
C ALA A 150 10.32 20.29 6.32
N GLN A 151 10.54 19.21 7.06
CA GLN A 151 11.60 19.13 8.09
C GLN A 151 13.01 19.14 7.49
N VAL A 152 13.19 18.61 6.27
CA VAL A 152 14.48 18.62 5.55
C VAL A 152 14.63 19.82 4.60
N GLY A 153 13.73 20.82 4.70
CA GLY A 153 13.82 22.09 3.94
C GLY A 153 13.32 22.00 2.50
N VAL A 154 12.64 20.92 2.11
CA VAL A 154 12.02 20.79 0.79
C VAL A 154 10.57 21.28 0.84
N GLY A 155 10.23 22.29 0.00
CA GLY A 155 8.88 22.88 -0.02
C GLY A 155 7.80 21.90 -0.48
N GLN A 156 6.60 22.03 0.12
CA GLN A 156 5.40 21.34 -0.36
C GLN A 156 5.16 21.72 -1.83
N ASN A 157 5.01 20.77 -2.72
CA ASN A 157 4.84 20.91 -4.17
C ASN A 157 6.12 21.10 -5.01
N THR A 158 7.31 20.91 -4.49
CA THR A 158 8.47 20.78 -5.37
C THR A 158 8.37 19.45 -6.11
N PRO A 159 8.19 19.42 -7.44
CA PRO A 159 8.21 18.18 -8.19
C PRO A 159 9.55 17.48 -7.93
N LEU A 160 9.54 16.21 -7.56
CA LEU A 160 10.73 15.45 -7.17
C LEU A 160 11.85 15.50 -8.22
N HIS A 161 11.51 15.67 -9.51
CA HIS A 161 12.47 15.83 -10.61
C HIS A 161 13.14 17.23 -10.69
N LEU A 162 12.66 18.23 -9.94
CA LEU A 162 13.22 19.59 -9.89
C LEU A 162 14.09 19.85 -8.65
N VAL A 163 14.13 18.92 -7.71
CA VAL A 163 15.04 18.96 -6.57
C VAL A 163 16.39 18.48 -7.10
N GLY A 164 17.35 19.40 -7.27
CA GLY A 164 18.70 19.06 -7.74
C GLY A 164 19.30 17.92 -6.93
N GLU A 165 19.66 16.81 -7.58
CA GLU A 165 19.99 15.52 -6.98
C GLU A 165 18.88 14.95 -6.05
N PRO A 166 17.65 14.72 -6.60
CA PRO A 166 16.52 14.20 -5.80
C PRO A 166 16.86 12.86 -5.12
N THR A 167 17.72 12.07 -5.74
CA THR A 167 18.12 10.75 -5.30
C THR A 167 18.81 10.76 -3.94
N ARG A 168 19.59 11.77 -3.64
CA ARG A 168 20.33 11.83 -2.37
C ARG A 168 19.45 12.24 -1.19
N LEU A 169 18.66 13.32 -1.33
CA LEU A 169 17.74 13.77 -0.25
C LEU A 169 16.60 12.78 -0.03
N LEU A 170 16.13 12.12 -1.10
CA LEU A 170 15.13 11.05 -1.00
C LEU A 170 15.73 9.79 -0.38
N SER A 171 16.95 9.39 -0.75
CA SER A 171 17.61 8.25 -0.11
C SER A 171 17.89 8.54 1.36
N GLU A 172 18.41 9.72 1.72
CA GLU A 172 18.63 10.10 3.11
C GLU A 172 17.32 10.12 3.92
N ALA A 173 16.24 10.65 3.37
CA ALA A 173 14.92 10.66 4.02
C ALA A 173 14.29 9.27 4.13
N VAL A 174 14.48 8.42 3.12
CA VAL A 174 14.04 7.01 3.14
C VAL A 174 14.93 6.19 4.07
N ASP A 175 16.25 6.40 4.05
CA ASP A 175 17.21 5.69 4.90
C ASP A 175 17.04 6.07 6.38
N GLU A 176 16.73 7.32 6.69
CA GLU A 176 16.39 7.77 8.04
C GLU A 176 15.06 7.16 8.51
N TYR A 177 14.09 7.00 7.63
CA TYR A 177 12.85 6.29 7.94
C TYR A 177 13.12 4.80 8.21
N ARG A 178 14.00 4.16 7.43
CA ARG A 178 14.44 2.77 7.61
C ARG A 178 15.35 2.60 8.81
N GLY A 179 16.25 3.55 9.10
CA GLY A 179 17.18 3.51 10.23
C GLY A 179 16.51 3.63 11.59
N GLY A 180 15.28 4.15 11.67
CA GLY A 180 14.44 4.13 12.86
C GLY A 180 13.78 2.77 13.13
N SER A 181 13.83 1.84 12.18
CA SER A 181 13.35 0.47 12.29
C SER A 181 14.57 -0.47 12.34
N THR A 182 15.06 -0.80 13.53
CA THR A 182 16.12 -1.79 13.72
C THR A 182 15.58 -3.20 13.40
N LEU A 183 15.46 -3.52 12.11
CA LEU A 183 15.39 -4.91 11.71
C LEU A 183 16.82 -5.45 11.65
N PRO A 184 17.10 -6.65 12.21
CA PRO A 184 18.43 -7.25 12.14
C PRO A 184 18.83 -7.53 10.68
N PRO A 185 20.13 -7.49 10.36
CA PRO A 185 20.61 -7.83 9.01
C PRO A 185 20.25 -9.27 8.66
N ARG A 186 19.89 -9.49 7.42
CA ARG A 186 19.55 -10.80 6.82
C ARG A 186 20.78 -11.70 6.76
#